data_f09a947bda8f9836e3b05997fa6f4f99
#
_entry.id   f09a947bda8f9836e3b05997fa6f4f99
#
_cell.length_a   1.000
_cell.length_b   1.000
_cell.length_c   1.000
_cell.angle_alpha   90.00
_cell.angle_beta   90.00
_cell.angle_gamma   90.00
#
_symmetry.space_group_name_H-M   'P 1'
#
loop_
_entity.id
_entity.type
_entity.pdbx_description
1 polymer ?
#
loop_
_entity_poly.entity_id
_entity_poly.type
_entity_poly.pdbx_seq_one_letter_code
_entity_poly.pdbx_strand_id
1 'polypeptide(L)'
;MIRKPLRPLARIFSARTAGENPDLIEHANRRERIEMQHERILRKTQRRLFMMGGIFVISFGVIGMRMTALAVSEPIEPKARATAAQILASRADILDRNGRVLATNIDTHSLYAHPRQLIDPEGTARQLAEIFPDINVEKMAARLAGPQDFLWLKPAISPEEKQAVHDIGEPGLLFGPREMRLYPNGQLAGHILGGTTFGAQGVHSAEVIGMAGVEKAFDTFLRDPRFDGQPLQLSIDLTVQSALEKALYGGMRLMNAKGASAVLMDAYSG
;
A
#
# COMPACT_ATOMS: atom_id res chain seq x y z
N MET A 1 -49.01 -12.16 -44.95
CA MET A 1 -49.37 -13.60 -45.18
C MET A 1 -49.13 -13.91 -46.65
N ILE A 2 -48.06 -14.63 -47.00
CA ILE A 2 -47.77 -15.05 -48.37
C ILE A 2 -48.60 -16.29 -48.59
N ARG A 3 -49.65 -16.19 -49.39
CA ARG A 3 -50.47 -17.32 -49.81
C ARG A 3 -49.62 -18.23 -50.72
N LYS A 4 -49.26 -19.41 -50.24
CA LYS A 4 -48.59 -20.42 -51.07
C LYS A 4 -49.54 -20.91 -52.15
N PRO A 5 -49.08 -21.02 -53.39
CA PRO A 5 -49.91 -21.42 -54.47
C PRO A 5 -50.44 -22.89 -54.30
N LEU A 6 -51.65 -23.11 -54.70
CA LEU A 6 -52.39 -24.37 -54.60
C LEU A 6 -51.86 -25.51 -55.53
N ARG A 7 -50.59 -25.49 -55.92
CA ARG A 7 -49.92 -26.48 -56.76
C ARG A 7 -50.08 -27.96 -56.31
N PRO A 8 -50.14 -28.28 -54.99
CA PRO A 8 -50.35 -29.64 -54.54
C PRO A 8 -51.70 -30.17 -54.88
N LEU A 9 -52.75 -29.33 -54.86
CA LEU A 9 -54.09 -29.72 -55.20
C LEU A 9 -54.26 -30.03 -56.71
N ALA A 10 -53.57 -29.29 -57.58
CA ALA A 10 -53.58 -29.51 -59.01
C ALA A 10 -53.08 -30.92 -59.41
N ARG A 11 -52.02 -31.40 -58.72
CA ARG A 11 -51.52 -32.78 -58.92
C ARG A 11 -52.50 -33.84 -58.45
N ILE A 12 -53.17 -33.62 -57.34
CA ILE A 12 -54.23 -34.55 -56.85
C ILE A 12 -55.41 -34.62 -57.81
N PHE A 13 -55.84 -33.49 -58.38
CA PHE A 13 -56.88 -33.43 -59.37
C PHE A 13 -56.50 -34.13 -60.70
N SER A 14 -55.26 -33.91 -61.17
CA SER A 14 -54.74 -34.55 -62.37
C SER A 14 -54.61 -36.08 -62.22
N ALA A 15 -54.20 -36.56 -61.06
CA ALA A 15 -54.13 -37.97 -60.71
C ALA A 15 -55.54 -38.65 -60.69
N ARG A 16 -56.52 -37.95 -60.15
CA ARG A 16 -57.91 -38.40 -60.16
C ARG A 16 -58.49 -38.57 -61.59
N THR A 17 -58.15 -37.63 -62.46
CA THR A 17 -58.53 -37.71 -63.86
C THR A 17 -57.76 -38.78 -64.66
N ALA A 18 -56.55 -39.13 -64.24
CA ALA A 18 -55.68 -40.15 -64.81
C ALA A 18 -55.92 -41.58 -64.27
N GLY A 19 -56.82 -41.76 -63.28
CA GLY A 19 -57.05 -43.03 -62.63
C GLY A 19 -55.99 -43.50 -61.65
N GLU A 20 -55.03 -42.60 -61.25
CA GLU A 20 -54.04 -42.90 -60.26
C GLU A 20 -54.59 -42.74 -58.85
N ASN A 21 -54.06 -43.50 -57.87
CA ASN A 21 -54.53 -43.42 -56.50
C ASN A 21 -54.07 -42.09 -55.86
N PRO A 22 -54.97 -41.15 -55.54
CA PRO A 22 -54.67 -39.82 -55.02
C PRO A 22 -54.05 -39.87 -53.64
N ASP A 23 -54.25 -40.93 -52.85
CA ASP A 23 -53.73 -41.07 -51.51
C ASP A 23 -52.21 -41.19 -51.50
N LEU A 24 -51.60 -41.83 -52.48
CA LEU A 24 -50.14 -41.94 -52.62
C LEU A 24 -49.51 -40.58 -52.84
N ILE A 25 -50.09 -39.70 -53.60
CA ILE A 25 -49.65 -38.37 -53.90
C ILE A 25 -49.81 -37.47 -52.66
N GLU A 26 -50.91 -37.67 -51.94
CA GLU A 26 -51.11 -36.92 -50.66
C GLU A 26 -50.07 -37.30 -49.59
N HIS A 27 -49.79 -38.60 -49.46
CA HIS A 27 -48.75 -39.08 -48.55
C HIS A 27 -47.37 -38.58 -48.95
N ALA A 28 -47.02 -38.56 -50.23
CA ALA A 28 -45.77 -38.00 -50.71
C ALA A 28 -45.60 -36.48 -50.38
N ASN A 29 -46.71 -35.73 -50.74
CA ASN A 29 -46.73 -34.29 -50.42
C ASN A 29 -46.66 -33.99 -48.89
N ARG A 30 -47.24 -34.86 -48.08
CA ARG A 30 -47.20 -34.74 -46.62
C ARG A 30 -45.80 -34.97 -46.08
N ARG A 31 -45.11 -36.01 -46.60
CA ARG A 31 -43.71 -36.28 -46.26
C ARG A 31 -42.83 -35.12 -46.66
N GLU A 32 -42.94 -34.63 -47.89
CA GLU A 32 -42.16 -33.47 -48.37
C GLU A 32 -42.37 -32.20 -47.50
N ARG A 33 -43.63 -31.98 -47.05
CA ARG A 33 -43.90 -30.87 -46.13
C ARG A 33 -43.24 -31.03 -44.73
N ILE A 34 -43.25 -32.23 -44.20
CA ILE A 34 -42.67 -32.56 -42.91
C ILE A 34 -41.13 -32.39 -43.00
N GLU A 35 -40.52 -32.90 -44.06
CA GLU A 35 -39.08 -32.75 -44.31
C GLU A 35 -38.66 -31.29 -44.46
N MET A 36 -39.38 -30.50 -45.26
CA MET A 36 -39.13 -29.07 -45.39
C MET A 36 -39.36 -28.29 -44.09
N GLN A 37 -40.31 -28.71 -43.26
CA GLN A 37 -40.49 -28.11 -41.93
C GLN A 37 -39.35 -28.48 -40.98
N HIS A 38 -38.89 -29.72 -41.01
CA HIS A 38 -37.77 -30.20 -40.22
C HIS A 38 -36.48 -29.44 -40.57
N GLU A 39 -36.16 -29.30 -41.84
CA GLU A 39 -35.02 -28.54 -42.32
C GLU A 39 -35.07 -27.06 -41.89
N ARG A 40 -36.27 -26.45 -41.96
CA ARG A 40 -36.43 -25.05 -41.50
C ARG A 40 -36.23 -24.90 -39.99
N ILE A 41 -36.69 -25.87 -39.22
CA ILE A 41 -36.49 -25.88 -37.76
C ILE A 41 -35.01 -26.07 -37.45
N LEU A 42 -34.37 -27.04 -38.11
CA LEU A 42 -32.92 -27.29 -37.93
C LEU A 42 -32.08 -26.07 -38.27
N ARG A 43 -32.33 -25.42 -39.42
CA ARG A 43 -31.61 -24.18 -39.78
C ARG A 43 -31.85 -23.05 -38.81
N LYS A 44 -33.07 -22.90 -38.26
CA LYS A 44 -33.37 -21.89 -37.23
C LYS A 44 -32.67 -22.22 -35.92
N THR A 45 -32.64 -23.47 -35.52
CA THR A 45 -31.99 -23.94 -34.29
C THR A 45 -30.46 -23.78 -34.39
N GLN A 46 -29.87 -24.19 -35.51
CA GLN A 46 -28.44 -23.99 -35.78
C GLN A 46 -28.09 -22.51 -35.74
N ARG A 47 -28.86 -21.63 -36.39
CA ARG A 47 -28.60 -20.19 -36.35
C ARG A 47 -28.67 -19.61 -34.94
N ARG A 48 -29.61 -20.06 -34.10
CA ARG A 48 -29.70 -19.67 -32.69
C ARG A 48 -28.52 -20.17 -31.87
N LEU A 49 -28.10 -21.41 -32.12
CA LEU A 49 -26.96 -22.01 -31.46
C LEU A 49 -25.67 -21.24 -31.80
N PHE A 50 -25.44 -20.92 -33.07
CA PHE A 50 -24.30 -20.10 -33.48
C PHE A 50 -24.34 -18.70 -32.91
N MET A 51 -25.52 -18.09 -32.78
CA MET A 51 -25.69 -16.77 -32.17
C MET A 51 -25.38 -16.80 -30.68
N MET A 52 -25.86 -17.81 -29.95
CA MET A 52 -25.55 -18.00 -28.54
C MET A 52 -24.05 -18.30 -28.32
N GLY A 53 -23.46 -19.16 -29.15
CA GLY A 53 -22.02 -19.45 -29.15
C GLY A 53 -21.19 -18.20 -29.40
N GLY A 54 -21.59 -17.38 -30.36
CA GLY A 54 -20.94 -16.11 -30.66
C GLY A 54 -20.96 -15.14 -29.47
N ILE A 55 -22.11 -14.97 -28.81
CA ILE A 55 -22.28 -14.14 -27.62
C ILE A 55 -21.35 -14.65 -26.49
N PHE A 56 -21.30 -15.98 -26.32
CA PHE A 56 -20.45 -16.60 -25.29
C PHE A 56 -18.97 -16.33 -25.55
N VAL A 57 -18.50 -16.53 -26.77
CA VAL A 57 -17.11 -16.24 -27.18
C VAL A 57 -16.76 -14.78 -26.98
N ILE A 58 -17.66 -13.86 -27.34
CA ILE A 58 -17.44 -12.43 -27.15
C ILE A 58 -17.35 -12.10 -25.65
N SER A 59 -18.27 -12.63 -24.84
CA SER A 59 -18.27 -12.40 -23.38
C SER A 59 -16.98 -12.92 -22.73
N PHE A 60 -16.57 -14.12 -23.06
CA PHE A 60 -15.30 -14.67 -22.55
C PHE A 60 -14.08 -13.94 -23.10
N GLY A 61 -14.13 -13.47 -24.33
CA GLY A 61 -13.08 -12.62 -24.90
C GLY A 61 -12.90 -11.31 -24.14
N VAL A 62 -14.03 -10.65 -23.80
CA VAL A 62 -14.00 -9.42 -23.00
C VAL A 62 -13.47 -9.68 -21.59
N ILE A 63 -13.89 -10.76 -20.94
CA ILE A 63 -13.40 -11.14 -19.62
C ILE A 63 -11.91 -11.46 -19.69
N GLY A 64 -11.48 -12.25 -20.66
CA GLY A 64 -10.07 -12.58 -20.86
C GLY A 64 -9.22 -11.34 -21.10
N MET A 65 -9.67 -10.42 -21.94
CA MET A 65 -8.98 -9.15 -22.18
C MET A 65 -8.89 -8.29 -20.91
N ARG A 66 -9.95 -8.23 -20.11
CA ARG A 66 -9.94 -7.53 -18.81
C ARG A 66 -8.99 -8.18 -17.83
N MET A 67 -8.99 -9.50 -17.74
CA MET A 67 -8.08 -10.23 -16.85
C MET A 67 -6.61 -10.05 -17.28
N THR A 68 -6.32 -10.09 -18.57
CA THR A 68 -4.98 -9.83 -19.10
C THR A 68 -4.56 -8.38 -18.84
N ALA A 69 -5.45 -7.42 -19.04
CA ALA A 69 -5.18 -6.02 -18.71
C ALA A 69 -4.91 -5.81 -17.23
N LEU A 70 -5.65 -6.50 -16.33
CA LEU A 70 -5.40 -6.47 -14.89
C LEU A 70 -4.10 -7.19 -14.48
N ALA A 71 -3.75 -8.28 -15.16
CA ALA A 71 -2.52 -9.03 -14.88
C ALA A 71 -1.26 -8.28 -15.35
N VAL A 72 -1.36 -7.49 -16.41
CA VAL A 72 -0.26 -6.65 -16.94
C VAL A 72 -0.26 -5.26 -16.29
N SER A 73 -1.41 -4.78 -15.79
CA SER A 73 -1.40 -3.57 -14.97
C SER A 73 -0.66 -3.90 -13.68
N GLU A 74 0.43 -3.20 -13.43
CA GLU A 74 1.00 -3.16 -12.09
C GLU A 74 -0.15 -2.89 -11.10
N PRO A 75 -0.21 -3.61 -9.96
CA PRO A 75 -1.22 -3.33 -8.96
C PRO A 75 -1.18 -1.83 -8.69
N ILE A 76 -2.30 -1.17 -8.92
CA ILE A 76 -2.52 0.16 -8.37
C ILE A 76 -2.72 -0.09 -6.87
N GLU A 77 -1.64 -0.50 -6.18
CA GLU A 77 -1.49 0.04 -4.85
C GLU A 77 -1.72 1.54 -5.04
N PRO A 78 -2.43 2.23 -4.16
CA PRO A 78 -2.25 3.64 -4.06
C PRO A 78 -0.77 3.80 -3.68
N LYS A 79 0.12 3.73 -4.65
CA LYS A 79 1.35 4.47 -4.65
C LYS A 79 0.77 5.84 -4.35
N ALA A 80 0.68 6.16 -3.03
CA ALA A 80 0.61 7.54 -2.58
C ALA A 80 1.56 8.16 -3.55
N ARG A 81 1.02 8.87 -4.53
CA ARG A 81 1.76 9.31 -5.70
C ARG A 81 3.13 9.60 -5.22
N ALA A 82 4.00 8.63 -5.33
CA ALA A 82 5.40 8.86 -5.41
C ALA A 82 5.58 9.59 -6.74
N THR A 83 4.93 10.77 -6.81
CA THR A 83 5.42 11.88 -7.57
C THR A 83 6.81 12.01 -7.06
N ALA A 84 7.71 11.19 -7.69
CA ALA A 84 9.11 11.26 -7.34
C ALA A 84 9.29 11.79 -5.89
N ALA A 85 8.71 11.10 -4.90
CA ALA A 85 9.38 11.00 -3.64
C ALA A 85 10.69 10.40 -4.14
N GLN A 86 11.60 11.29 -4.56
CA GLN A 86 12.99 11.01 -4.56
C GLN A 86 13.10 10.06 -3.40
N ILE A 87 13.55 8.84 -3.67
CA ILE A 87 14.05 7.98 -2.62
C ILE A 87 15.03 8.91 -1.95
N LEU A 88 14.55 9.62 -0.93
CA LEU A 88 15.39 10.51 -0.15
C LEU A 88 16.38 9.54 0.42
N ALA A 89 17.63 9.72 0.03
CA ALA A 89 18.69 8.89 0.53
C ALA A 89 18.50 8.86 2.04
N SER A 90 18.60 7.68 2.64
CA SER A 90 18.55 7.53 4.09
C SER A 90 19.48 8.58 4.68
N ARG A 91 19.04 9.29 5.73
CA ARG A 91 19.84 10.34 6.37
C ARG A 91 21.20 9.77 6.77
N ALA A 92 22.29 10.39 6.35
CA ALA A 92 23.64 9.90 6.56
C ALA A 92 23.97 9.72 8.05
N ASP A 93 24.81 8.75 8.36
CA ASP A 93 25.30 8.51 9.70
C ASP A 93 26.20 9.64 10.21
N ILE A 94 26.23 9.83 11.52
CA ILE A 94 27.22 10.72 12.21
C ILE A 94 28.17 9.84 13.00
N LEU A 95 29.45 10.00 12.73
CA LEU A 95 30.50 9.22 13.33
C LEU A 95 31.40 10.10 14.18
N ASP A 96 32.04 9.49 15.19
CA ASP A 96 33.16 10.12 15.94
C ASP A 96 34.46 10.10 15.10
N ARG A 97 35.53 10.69 15.60
CA ARG A 97 36.81 10.71 14.92
C ARG A 97 37.42 9.32 14.64
N ASN A 98 36.99 8.30 15.37
CA ASN A 98 37.49 6.93 15.28
C ASN A 98 36.50 6.03 14.43
N GLY A 99 35.50 6.62 13.83
CA GLY A 99 34.52 5.90 13.04
C GLY A 99 33.40 5.19 13.83
N ARG A 100 33.26 5.49 15.14
CA ARG A 100 32.17 4.94 15.96
C ARG A 100 30.90 5.74 15.75
N VAL A 101 29.76 5.02 15.68
CA VAL A 101 28.45 5.61 15.39
C VAL A 101 27.98 6.47 16.56
N LEU A 102 27.68 7.73 16.27
CA LEU A 102 27.06 8.70 17.18
C LEU A 102 25.56 8.83 16.91
N ALA A 103 25.15 8.80 15.63
CA ALA A 103 23.78 8.77 15.22
C ALA A 103 23.65 7.97 13.91
N THR A 104 22.64 7.12 13.82
CA THR A 104 22.32 6.30 12.63
C THR A 104 20.82 6.25 12.40
N ASN A 105 20.40 5.74 11.28
CA ASN A 105 18.99 5.48 11.01
C ASN A 105 18.67 4.01 11.18
N ILE A 106 17.48 3.74 11.66
CA ILE A 106 16.89 2.40 11.67
C ILE A 106 15.55 2.42 10.93
N ASP A 107 15.33 1.38 10.14
CA ASP A 107 14.04 1.16 9.49
C ASP A 107 13.00 0.74 10.54
N THR A 108 11.91 1.45 10.54
CA THR A 108 10.77 1.17 11.41
C THR A 108 9.47 1.28 10.62
N HIS A 109 8.35 1.13 11.28
CA HIS A 109 7.04 1.29 10.69
C HIS A 109 6.26 2.37 11.44
N SER A 110 5.50 3.14 10.69
CA SER A 110 4.46 4.00 11.27
C SER A 110 3.11 3.30 11.19
N LEU A 111 2.25 3.57 12.16
CA LEU A 111 0.87 3.12 12.18
C LEU A 111 -0.05 4.26 11.78
N TYR A 112 -0.92 4.00 10.82
CA TYR A 112 -1.98 4.93 10.40
C TYR A 112 -3.30 4.20 10.20
N ALA A 113 -4.39 4.94 10.19
CA ALA A 113 -5.71 4.40 9.97
C ALA A 113 -6.41 5.09 8.80
N HIS A 114 -7.24 4.32 8.11
CA HIS A 114 -8.28 4.83 7.23
C HIS A 114 -9.63 4.68 7.93
N PRO A 115 -10.14 5.72 8.59
CA PRO A 115 -11.37 5.65 9.38
C PRO A 115 -12.56 5.05 8.64
N ARG A 116 -12.70 5.33 7.36
CA ARG A 116 -13.80 4.79 6.52
C ARG A 116 -13.73 3.28 6.27
N GLN A 117 -12.58 2.65 6.52
CA GLN A 117 -12.36 1.22 6.31
C GLN A 117 -12.41 0.43 7.62
N LEU A 118 -12.54 1.11 8.76
CA LEU A 118 -12.68 0.46 10.06
C LEU A 118 -14.08 -0.13 10.22
N ILE A 119 -14.13 -1.35 10.74
CA ILE A 119 -15.37 -2.08 11.00
C ILE A 119 -15.91 -1.68 12.38
N ASP A 120 -15.03 -1.66 13.40
CA ASP A 120 -15.36 -1.28 14.77
C ASP A 120 -14.37 -0.24 15.32
N PRO A 121 -14.63 1.06 15.12
CA PRO A 121 -13.74 2.12 15.61
C PRO A 121 -13.58 2.16 17.13
N GLU A 122 -14.64 1.83 17.90
CA GLU A 122 -14.60 1.85 19.36
C GLU A 122 -13.83 0.65 19.92
N GLY A 123 -14.06 -0.55 19.39
CA GLY A 123 -13.29 -1.74 19.74
C GLY A 123 -11.83 -1.59 19.39
N THR A 124 -11.54 -1.07 18.20
CA THR A 124 -10.16 -0.78 17.73
C THR A 124 -9.46 0.20 18.67
N ALA A 125 -10.13 1.27 19.13
CA ALA A 125 -9.53 2.23 20.06
C ALA A 125 -9.16 1.59 21.40
N ARG A 126 -9.99 0.67 21.90
CA ARG A 126 -9.72 -0.07 23.15
C ARG A 126 -8.53 -1.01 23.00
N GLN A 127 -8.48 -1.80 21.93
CA GLN A 127 -7.38 -2.73 21.64
C GLN A 127 -6.05 -1.98 21.38
N LEU A 128 -6.10 -0.84 20.70
CA LEU A 128 -4.92 0.01 20.51
C LEU A 128 -4.42 0.59 21.84
N ALA A 129 -5.29 0.90 22.80
CA ALA A 129 -4.86 1.38 24.11
C ALA A 129 -4.24 0.28 25.00
N GLU A 130 -4.58 -0.98 24.77
CA GLU A 130 -3.89 -2.11 25.42
C GLU A 130 -2.44 -2.26 24.93
N ILE A 131 -2.21 -2.03 23.63
CA ILE A 131 -0.87 -2.09 23.02
C ILE A 131 -0.08 -0.82 23.35
N PHE A 132 -0.75 0.34 23.33
CA PHE A 132 -0.14 1.66 23.55
C PHE A 132 -0.79 2.38 24.73
N PRO A 133 -0.26 2.20 25.93
CA PRO A 133 -0.88 2.76 27.16
C PRO A 133 -0.98 4.29 27.21
N ASP A 134 -0.24 4.99 26.36
CA ASP A 134 -0.30 6.45 26.23
C ASP A 134 -1.49 6.95 25.41
N ILE A 135 -2.27 6.05 24.79
CA ILE A 135 -3.45 6.38 24.00
C ILE A 135 -4.67 6.56 24.91
N ASN A 136 -5.32 7.72 24.83
CA ASN A 136 -6.62 7.94 25.44
C ASN A 136 -7.72 7.32 24.56
N VAL A 137 -8.42 6.31 25.07
CA VAL A 137 -9.45 5.53 24.35
C VAL A 137 -10.56 6.40 23.78
N GLU A 138 -11.11 7.31 24.58
CA GLU A 138 -12.24 8.16 24.17
C GLU A 138 -11.87 9.10 23.03
N LYS A 139 -10.72 9.77 23.15
CA LYS A 139 -10.21 10.65 22.11
C LYS A 139 -9.86 9.88 20.82
N MET A 140 -9.30 8.68 20.98
CA MET A 140 -8.94 7.85 19.83
C MET A 140 -10.20 7.34 19.13
N ALA A 141 -11.18 6.83 19.85
CA ALA A 141 -12.45 6.38 19.29
C ALA A 141 -13.16 7.50 18.51
N ALA A 142 -13.22 8.70 19.08
CA ALA A 142 -13.78 9.87 18.38
C ALA A 142 -13.04 10.24 17.10
N ARG A 143 -11.70 10.10 17.09
CA ARG A 143 -10.89 10.35 15.88
C ARG A 143 -11.06 9.26 14.82
N LEU A 144 -11.16 7.99 15.25
CA LEU A 144 -11.35 6.84 14.34
C LEU A 144 -12.76 6.81 13.75
N ALA A 145 -13.77 7.33 14.47
CA ALA A 145 -15.13 7.48 13.96
C ALA A 145 -15.32 8.75 13.12
N GLY A 146 -14.29 9.58 12.98
CA GLY A 146 -14.34 10.86 12.25
C GLY A 146 -14.46 10.72 10.73
N PRO A 147 -14.82 11.81 10.02
CA PRO A 147 -15.00 11.81 8.57
C PRO A 147 -13.69 11.80 7.76
N GLN A 148 -12.55 11.74 8.41
CA GLN A 148 -11.24 11.82 7.80
C GLN A 148 -10.92 10.56 6.98
N ASP A 149 -10.25 10.74 5.85
CA ASP A 149 -9.82 9.61 5.02
C ASP A 149 -8.52 8.96 5.54
N PHE A 150 -7.73 9.72 6.28
CA PHE A 150 -6.41 9.32 6.75
C PHE A 150 -6.12 9.90 8.13
N LEU A 151 -5.59 9.06 9.02
CA LEU A 151 -5.25 9.44 10.39
C LEU A 151 -3.92 8.80 10.83
N TRP A 152 -2.92 9.62 11.15
CA TRP A 152 -1.72 9.15 11.82
C TRP A 152 -2.01 8.76 13.26
N LEU A 153 -1.65 7.53 13.65
CA LEU A 153 -1.81 7.01 15.01
C LEU A 153 -0.48 7.05 15.77
N LYS A 154 0.55 6.40 15.23
CA LYS A 154 1.90 6.36 15.80
C LYS A 154 2.96 6.60 14.72
N PRO A 155 3.90 7.50 14.95
CA PRO A 155 4.96 7.79 13.97
C PRO A 155 6.02 6.68 13.86
N ALA A 156 6.23 5.92 14.91
CA ALA A 156 7.15 4.78 14.94
C ALA A 156 6.61 3.71 15.88
N ILE A 157 6.67 2.48 15.48
CA ILE A 157 6.27 1.30 16.25
C ILE A 157 7.33 0.21 16.15
N SER A 158 7.49 -0.57 17.22
CA SER A 158 8.39 -1.73 17.23
C SER A 158 7.82 -2.88 16.38
N PRO A 159 8.64 -3.87 16.01
CA PRO A 159 8.15 -5.07 15.32
C PRO A 159 7.10 -5.84 16.13
N GLU A 160 7.27 -5.89 17.46
CA GLU A 160 6.30 -6.54 18.36
C GLU A 160 4.98 -5.78 18.39
N GLU A 161 5.01 -4.45 18.51
CA GLU A 161 3.81 -3.60 18.45
C GLU A 161 3.11 -3.71 17.10
N LYS A 162 3.88 -3.78 16.00
CA LYS A 162 3.33 -4.00 14.66
C LYS A 162 2.58 -5.33 14.58
N GLN A 163 3.15 -6.41 15.14
CA GLN A 163 2.50 -7.71 15.15
C GLN A 163 1.23 -7.67 16.02
N ALA A 164 1.29 -7.08 17.20
CA ALA A 164 0.14 -6.93 18.08
C ALA A 164 -1.02 -6.14 17.42
N VAL A 165 -0.69 -5.06 16.70
CA VAL A 165 -1.69 -4.30 15.93
C VAL A 165 -2.23 -5.10 14.75
N HIS A 166 -1.39 -5.89 14.08
CA HIS A 166 -1.83 -6.75 12.98
C HIS A 166 -2.81 -7.82 13.47
N ASP A 167 -2.59 -8.35 14.67
CA ASP A 167 -3.44 -9.37 15.29
C ASP A 167 -4.83 -8.84 15.67
N ILE A 168 -5.03 -7.52 15.73
CA ILE A 168 -6.35 -6.90 15.85
C ILE A 168 -7.26 -7.27 14.66
N GLY A 169 -6.67 -7.41 13.47
CA GLY A 169 -7.37 -7.84 12.25
C GLY A 169 -8.26 -6.77 11.61
N GLU A 170 -8.10 -5.50 11.98
CA GLU A 170 -8.87 -4.38 11.41
C GLU A 170 -8.31 -3.94 10.06
N PRO A 171 -9.12 -4.00 8.97
CA PRO A 171 -8.65 -3.67 7.62
C PRO A 171 -8.29 -2.20 7.44
N GLY A 172 -8.83 -1.33 8.28
CA GLY A 172 -8.54 0.10 8.25
C GLY A 172 -7.24 0.50 8.96
N LEU A 173 -6.54 -0.44 9.64
CA LEU A 173 -5.22 -0.21 10.24
C LEU A 173 -4.12 -0.61 9.27
N LEU A 174 -3.24 0.30 8.93
CA LEU A 174 -2.20 0.11 7.93
C LEU A 174 -0.84 0.56 8.44
N PHE A 175 0.22 0.00 7.85
CA PHE A 175 1.58 0.28 8.21
C PHE A 175 2.33 0.91 7.04
N GLY A 176 3.11 1.95 7.33
CA GLY A 176 4.01 2.58 6.36
C GLY A 176 5.47 2.42 6.77
N PRO A 177 6.39 2.12 5.82
CA PRO A 177 7.82 2.14 6.12
C PRO A 177 8.23 3.54 6.56
N ARG A 178 9.08 3.61 7.57
CA ARG A 178 9.59 4.87 8.11
C ARG A 178 10.98 4.69 8.69
N GLU A 179 11.81 5.71 8.55
CA GLU A 179 13.09 5.78 9.21
C GLU A 179 12.98 6.50 10.55
N MET A 180 13.71 6.03 11.53
CA MET A 180 13.84 6.66 12.83
C MET A 180 15.31 6.90 13.14
N ARG A 181 15.64 8.12 13.60
CA ARG A 181 16.99 8.45 14.03
C ARG A 181 17.29 7.81 15.38
N LEU A 182 18.36 7.03 15.43
CA LEU A 182 18.82 6.36 16.64
C LEU A 182 20.14 6.98 17.11
N TYR A 183 20.25 7.21 18.42
CA TYR A 183 21.45 7.64 19.11
C TYR A 183 21.94 6.51 20.04
N PRO A 184 22.83 5.61 19.55
CA PRO A 184 23.21 4.41 20.30
C PRO A 184 23.84 4.71 21.67
N ASN A 185 24.44 5.87 21.82
CA ASN A 185 25.12 6.30 23.04
C ASN A 185 24.21 7.10 23.99
N GLY A 186 22.92 7.10 23.77
CA GLY A 186 21.94 7.79 24.60
C GLY A 186 22.18 9.31 24.65
N GLN A 187 22.35 9.85 25.86
CA GLN A 187 22.54 11.30 26.07
C GLN A 187 23.99 11.79 25.87
N LEU A 188 24.94 10.87 25.68
CA LEU A 188 26.35 11.22 25.49
C LEU A 188 26.53 12.11 24.26
N ALA A 189 27.20 13.24 24.44
CA ALA A 189 27.36 14.30 23.44
C ALA A 189 26.04 14.91 22.94
N GLY A 190 24.89 14.71 23.62
CA GLY A 190 23.59 15.15 23.21
C GLY A 190 23.47 16.64 22.92
N HIS A 191 24.18 17.50 23.70
CA HIS A 191 24.22 18.95 23.46
C HIS A 191 24.90 19.32 22.13
N ILE A 192 25.83 18.49 21.66
CA ILE A 192 26.59 18.73 20.43
C ILE A 192 25.80 18.15 19.25
N LEU A 193 25.34 16.91 19.37
CA LEU A 193 24.58 16.24 18.32
C LEU A 193 23.24 16.95 18.08
N GLY A 194 22.60 17.37 19.15
CA GLY A 194 21.25 17.91 19.09
C GLY A 194 20.19 16.81 18.95
N GLY A 195 19.19 17.03 18.12
CA GLY A 195 18.14 16.08 17.93
C GLY A 195 17.39 16.33 16.63
N THR A 196 16.57 15.37 16.29
CA THR A 196 15.73 15.38 15.09
C THR A 196 14.26 15.32 15.43
N THR A 197 13.43 15.73 14.49
CA THR A 197 11.98 15.55 14.52
C THR A 197 11.48 15.08 13.17
N PHE A 198 10.24 14.66 13.12
CA PHE A 198 9.58 14.36 11.86
C PHE A 198 8.94 15.61 11.27
N GLY A 199 8.92 15.73 9.95
CA GLY A 199 8.21 16.79 9.24
C GLY A 199 6.72 16.81 9.58
N ALA A 200 6.13 18.01 9.66
CA ALA A 200 4.77 18.19 10.19
C ALA A 200 3.64 17.86 9.22
N GLN A 201 3.85 17.91 7.90
CA GLN A 201 2.76 17.77 6.91
C GLN A 201 3.21 17.18 5.56
N GLY A 202 2.30 16.42 4.93
CA GLY A 202 2.40 15.95 3.55
C GLY A 202 3.53 14.96 3.31
N VAL A 203 4.19 15.07 2.16
CA VAL A 203 5.29 14.20 1.75
C VAL A 203 6.48 14.28 2.72
N HIS A 204 6.70 15.44 3.33
CA HIS A 204 7.75 15.66 4.33
C HIS A 204 7.44 15.07 5.71
N SER A 205 6.26 14.56 5.96
CA SER A 205 5.90 13.95 7.26
C SER A 205 6.72 12.68 7.57
N ALA A 206 7.30 12.07 6.55
CA ALA A 206 8.16 10.89 6.68
C ALA A 206 9.65 11.25 6.85
N GLU A 207 10.04 12.50 6.60
CA GLU A 207 11.44 12.94 6.67
C GLU A 207 11.87 13.21 8.10
N VAL A 208 13.11 12.81 8.40
CA VAL A 208 13.79 13.15 9.66
C VAL A 208 14.52 14.48 9.46
N ILE A 209 14.12 15.50 10.21
CA ILE A 209 14.63 16.88 10.12
C ILE A 209 15.44 17.21 11.37
N GLY A 210 16.64 17.78 11.20
CA GLY A 210 17.48 18.24 12.29
C GLY A 210 16.92 19.48 12.98
N MET A 211 16.72 19.41 14.29
CA MET A 211 16.16 20.52 15.10
C MET A 211 17.20 21.34 15.83
N ALA A 212 18.30 20.74 16.22
CA ALA A 212 19.34 21.37 17.00
C ALA A 212 20.70 20.75 16.72
N GLY A 213 21.77 21.41 17.17
CA GLY A 213 23.14 20.90 17.14
C GLY A 213 23.66 20.57 15.75
N VAL A 214 24.50 19.54 15.67
CA VAL A 214 25.06 19.02 14.40
C VAL A 214 23.98 18.55 13.47
N GLU A 215 22.94 17.90 13.97
CA GLU A 215 21.79 17.44 13.16
C GLU A 215 21.17 18.58 12.39
N LYS A 216 21.01 19.76 12.99
CA LYS A 216 20.47 20.95 12.34
C LYS A 216 21.50 21.65 11.45
N ALA A 217 22.73 21.82 11.96
CA ALA A 217 23.75 22.55 11.22
C ALA A 217 24.14 21.87 9.89
N PHE A 218 24.11 20.56 9.88
CA PHE A 218 24.44 19.73 8.71
C PHE A 218 23.21 19.06 8.08
N ASP A 219 21.99 19.53 8.36
CA ASP A 219 20.74 18.90 7.88
C ASP A 219 20.74 18.72 6.37
N THR A 220 21.14 19.73 5.62
CA THR A 220 21.23 19.68 4.16
C THR A 220 22.20 18.62 3.68
N PHE A 221 23.38 18.51 4.29
CA PHE A 221 24.40 17.51 3.96
C PHE A 221 23.89 16.09 4.26
N LEU A 222 23.36 15.88 5.46
CA LEU A 222 22.89 14.58 5.93
C LEU A 222 21.72 14.01 5.11
N ARG A 223 20.99 14.88 4.40
CA ARG A 223 19.81 14.51 3.58
C ARG A 223 20.07 14.53 2.09
N ASP A 224 21.24 15.00 1.65
CA ASP A 224 21.51 15.19 0.21
C ASP A 224 21.87 13.85 -0.46
N PRO A 225 21.06 13.36 -1.40
CA PRO A 225 21.32 12.12 -2.13
C PRO A 225 22.64 12.11 -2.89
N ARG A 226 23.17 13.30 -3.21
CA ARG A 226 24.47 13.44 -3.94
C ARG A 226 25.65 12.93 -3.15
N PHE A 227 25.56 12.89 -1.84
CA PHE A 227 26.60 12.33 -0.99
C PHE A 227 26.44 10.83 -0.73
N ASP A 228 25.42 10.18 -1.34
CA ASP A 228 25.21 8.72 -1.33
C ASP A 228 25.38 8.08 0.07
N GLY A 229 24.82 8.76 1.09
CA GLY A 229 24.91 8.28 2.46
C GLY A 229 26.30 8.36 3.09
N GLN A 230 27.23 9.15 2.52
CA GLN A 230 28.54 9.36 3.13
C GLN A 230 28.39 9.85 4.57
N PRO A 231 29.00 9.17 5.56
CA PRO A 231 28.84 9.54 6.94
C PRO A 231 29.52 10.89 7.23
N LEU A 232 28.92 11.68 8.12
CA LEU A 232 29.52 12.89 8.65
C LEU A 232 30.44 12.52 9.81
N GLN A 233 31.75 12.66 9.62
CA GLN A 233 32.73 12.40 10.64
C GLN A 233 33.00 13.65 11.45
N LEU A 234 32.82 13.57 12.78
CA LEU A 234 33.11 14.65 13.72
C LEU A 234 34.51 14.50 14.33
N SER A 235 35.06 15.59 14.85
CA SER A 235 36.32 15.59 15.57
C SER A 235 36.22 15.08 17.02
N ILE A 236 35.00 14.75 17.48
CA ILE A 236 34.75 14.24 18.84
C ILE A 236 35.35 12.85 19.01
N ASP A 237 35.93 12.57 20.16
CA ASP A 237 36.30 11.24 20.62
C ASP A 237 35.29 10.77 21.66
N LEU A 238 34.53 9.73 21.36
CA LEU A 238 33.49 9.20 22.23
C LEU A 238 34.04 8.72 23.59
N THR A 239 35.24 8.17 23.62
CA THR A 239 35.87 7.71 24.87
C THR A 239 36.24 8.89 25.78
N VAL A 240 36.84 9.91 25.19
CA VAL A 240 37.21 11.14 25.91
C VAL A 240 35.96 11.87 26.41
N GLN A 241 34.93 11.99 25.54
CA GLN A 241 33.68 12.60 25.91
C GLN A 241 32.99 11.88 27.08
N SER A 242 32.95 10.53 27.03
CA SER A 242 32.40 9.74 28.13
C SER A 242 33.15 9.90 29.45
N ALA A 243 34.48 9.94 29.40
CA ALA A 243 35.33 10.16 30.59
C ALA A 243 35.07 11.54 31.19
N LEU A 244 34.96 12.57 30.32
CA LEU A 244 34.70 13.95 30.75
C LEU A 244 33.33 14.09 31.40
N GLU A 245 32.29 13.54 30.78
CA GLU A 245 30.94 13.59 31.34
C GLU A 245 30.84 12.87 32.69
N LYS A 246 31.50 11.71 32.85
CA LYS A 246 31.56 11.00 34.11
C LYS A 246 32.25 11.82 35.21
N ALA A 247 33.36 12.47 34.87
CA ALA A 247 34.08 13.32 35.79
C ALA A 247 33.26 14.53 36.23
N LEU A 248 32.62 15.21 35.29
CA LEU A 248 31.75 16.35 35.55
C LEU A 248 30.52 15.95 36.38
N TYR A 249 29.87 14.85 36.05
CA TYR A 249 28.72 14.36 36.81
C TYR A 249 29.08 13.97 38.24
N GLY A 250 30.24 13.32 38.44
CA GLY A 250 30.78 13.02 39.75
C GLY A 250 31.08 14.27 40.57
N GLY A 251 31.73 15.25 39.93
CA GLY A 251 32.02 16.54 40.54
C GLY A 251 30.76 17.33 40.92
N MET A 252 29.79 17.39 40.05
CA MET A 252 28.49 18.05 40.29
C MET A 252 27.76 17.44 41.50
N ARG A 253 27.75 16.13 41.62
CA ARG A 253 27.12 15.44 42.75
C ARG A 253 27.86 15.72 44.07
N LEU A 254 29.20 15.66 44.04
CA LEU A 254 30.03 15.89 45.22
C LEU A 254 29.88 17.33 45.75
N MET A 255 29.85 18.29 44.83
CA MET A 255 29.79 19.71 45.14
C MET A 255 28.36 20.26 45.24
N ASN A 256 27.35 19.44 45.02
CA ASN A 256 25.94 19.87 44.89
C ASN A 256 25.80 21.06 43.92
N ALA A 257 26.54 21.00 42.78
CA ALA A 257 26.59 22.07 41.81
C ALA A 257 25.40 22.00 40.87
N LYS A 258 24.87 23.14 40.41
CA LYS A 258 23.77 23.26 39.47
C LYS A 258 24.20 23.05 38.01
N GLY A 259 25.48 23.12 37.72
CA GLY A 259 26.05 22.93 36.39
C GLY A 259 27.58 22.86 36.48
N ALA A 260 28.19 22.24 35.48
CA ALA A 260 29.64 22.15 35.34
C ALA A 260 29.99 22.16 33.85
N SER A 261 31.17 22.66 33.54
CA SER A 261 31.77 22.59 32.21
C SER A 261 33.25 22.20 32.34
N ALA A 262 33.75 21.55 31.28
CA ALA A 262 35.14 21.20 31.21
C ALA A 262 35.71 21.49 29.82
N VAL A 263 36.97 21.83 29.76
CA VAL A 263 37.74 21.97 28.52
C VAL A 263 38.94 21.03 28.63
N LEU A 264 39.10 20.18 27.63
CA LEU A 264 40.24 19.32 27.44
C LEU A 264 41.10 19.89 26.31
N MET A 265 42.35 20.08 26.56
CA MET A 265 43.28 20.72 25.64
C MET A 265 44.59 19.93 25.61
N ASP A 266 45.19 19.80 24.43
CA ASP A 266 46.51 19.21 24.30
C ASP A 266 47.57 20.15 24.92
N ALA A 267 48.45 19.57 25.72
CA ALA A 267 49.44 20.37 26.46
C ALA A 267 50.54 20.96 25.55
N TYR A 268 50.72 20.42 24.34
CA TYR A 268 51.80 20.85 23.44
C TYR A 268 51.28 21.71 22.28
N SER A 269 50.06 21.41 21.79
CA SER A 269 49.50 22.12 20.63
C SER A 269 48.44 23.16 20.97
N GLY A 270 47.91 23.12 22.16
CA GLY A 270 46.90 24.04 22.63
C GLY A 270 45.50 23.64 22.26
#